data_4745d96e7f499a295ffe546c5ddc2d2a
#
_entry.id   4745d96e7f499a295ffe546c5ddc2d2a
#
_cell.length_a   1.000
_cell.length_b   1.000
_cell.length_c   1.000
_cell.angle_alpha   90.00
_cell.angle_beta   90.00
_cell.angle_gamma   90.00
#
_symmetry.space_group_name_H-M   'P 1'
#
loop_
_entity.id
_entity.type
_entity.pdbx_description
1 polymer ?
#
loop_
_entity_poly.entity_id
_entity_poly.type
_entity_poly.pdbx_seq_one_letter_code
_entity_poly.pdbx_strand_id
1 'polypeptide(L)'
;MEPAPDPARPAAGSSVLAGTAYDAQRGERATLLQFSSAFCAPCRATRRILADVTSAVPGVTHVEVDAEEHLDLVRRLGVLRTPTTLVLDAAGREVTRASGAPRTAQVLAALDAVVA
;
A
#
# COMPACT_ATOMS: atom_id res chain seq x y z
N MET A 1 -3.07 10.44 -6.65
CA MET A 1 -3.38 9.05 -6.33
C MET A 1 -4.84 8.76 -6.63
N GLU A 2 -5.12 7.54 -7.04
CA GLU A 2 -6.47 7.15 -7.45
C GLU A 2 -7.32 6.78 -6.23
N PRO A 3 -8.64 7.01 -6.27
CA PRO A 3 -9.51 6.52 -5.22
C PRO A 3 -9.50 5.00 -5.18
N ALA A 4 -9.90 4.43 -4.03
CA ALA A 4 -9.98 2.99 -3.87
C ALA A 4 -10.97 2.41 -4.89
N PRO A 5 -10.66 1.22 -5.45
CA PRO A 5 -11.56 0.60 -6.41
C PRO A 5 -12.81 0.04 -5.76
N ASP A 6 -13.63 -0.56 -6.59
CA ASP A 6 -14.95 -1.09 -6.34
C ASP A 6 -15.23 -1.54 -4.89
N PRO A 7 -16.29 -1.02 -4.25
CA PRO A 7 -16.73 -1.47 -2.93
C PRO A 7 -17.20 -2.94 -2.89
N ALA A 8 -17.36 -3.59 -4.03
CA ALA A 8 -17.67 -5.04 -4.06
C ALA A 8 -16.47 -5.89 -3.63
N ARG A 9 -15.34 -5.31 -3.43
CA ARG A 9 -14.16 -5.99 -2.90
C ARG A 9 -14.35 -6.38 -1.45
N PRO A 10 -13.32 -7.04 -0.82
CA PRO A 10 -13.51 -7.68 0.48
C PRO A 10 -14.43 -6.88 1.38
N ALA A 11 -15.20 -7.57 2.17
CA ALA A 11 -16.24 -6.99 3.00
C ALA A 11 -15.76 -5.72 3.70
N ALA A 12 -16.63 -4.73 3.76
CA ALA A 12 -16.34 -3.48 4.46
C ALA A 12 -15.88 -3.79 5.88
N GLY A 13 -14.76 -3.22 6.29
CA GLY A 13 -14.19 -3.45 7.61
C GLY A 13 -13.10 -4.51 7.64
N SER A 14 -12.97 -5.33 6.61
CA SER A 14 -11.89 -6.33 6.56
C SER A 14 -10.62 -5.71 6.01
N SER A 15 -9.48 -6.07 6.64
CA SER A 15 -8.19 -5.70 6.10
C SER A 15 -7.96 -6.38 4.75
N VAL A 16 -7.39 -5.66 3.79
CA VAL A 16 -7.01 -6.24 2.50
C VAL A 16 -5.93 -7.30 2.65
N LEU A 17 -5.19 -7.28 3.77
CA LEU A 17 -4.14 -8.24 4.08
C LEU A 17 -4.64 -9.40 4.94
N ALA A 18 -5.92 -9.44 5.28
CA ALA A 18 -6.48 -10.51 6.11
C ALA A 18 -6.19 -11.88 5.48
N GLY A 19 -5.77 -12.82 6.30
CA GLY A 19 -5.41 -14.16 5.86
C GLY A 19 -3.96 -14.30 5.37
N THR A 20 -3.20 -13.21 5.37
CA THR A 20 -1.77 -13.24 5.01
C THR A 20 -0.91 -12.93 6.22
N ALA A 21 0.38 -13.30 6.14
CA ALA A 21 1.35 -12.97 7.18
C ALA A 21 1.61 -11.46 7.26
N TYR A 22 1.30 -10.73 6.22
CA TYR A 22 1.52 -9.28 6.19
C TYR A 22 0.54 -8.51 7.05
N ASP A 23 -0.62 -9.09 7.35
CA ASP A 23 -1.63 -8.40 8.15
C ASP A 23 -1.10 -7.98 9.52
N ALA A 24 -0.24 -8.81 10.12
CA ALA A 24 0.38 -8.51 11.41
C ALA A 24 1.41 -7.38 11.33
N GLN A 25 1.83 -6.99 10.13
CA GLN A 25 2.83 -5.94 9.92
C GLN A 25 2.22 -4.57 9.71
N ARG A 26 0.89 -4.46 9.75
CA ARG A 26 0.21 -3.18 9.54
C ARG A 26 0.63 -2.15 10.60
N GLY A 27 0.71 -0.88 10.17
CA GLY A 27 0.95 0.23 11.09
C GLY A 27 -0.26 0.53 11.97
N GLU A 28 -0.02 1.12 13.12
CA GLU A 28 -1.09 1.49 14.05
C GLU A 28 -2.08 2.48 13.45
N ARG A 29 -1.59 3.40 12.62
CA ARG A 29 -2.40 4.48 12.06
C ARG A 29 -2.66 4.30 10.57
N ALA A 30 -1.67 3.79 9.85
CA ALA A 30 -1.79 3.58 8.41
C ALA A 30 -0.68 2.63 7.94
N THR A 31 -0.87 2.07 6.75
CA THR A 31 0.12 1.21 6.09
C THR A 31 0.28 1.65 4.65
N LEU A 32 1.53 1.73 4.21
CA LEU A 32 1.88 1.92 2.81
C LEU A 32 2.26 0.55 2.25
N LEU A 33 1.36 -0.04 1.48
CA LEU A 33 1.54 -1.39 0.93
C LEU A 33 2.05 -1.27 -0.50
N GLN A 34 3.29 -1.72 -0.72
CA GLN A 34 3.93 -1.64 -2.02
C GLN A 34 4.03 -3.02 -2.65
N PHE A 35 3.52 -3.14 -3.88
CA PHE A 35 3.74 -4.32 -4.71
C PHE A 35 4.90 -4.05 -5.65
N SER A 36 5.88 -4.95 -5.64
CA SER A 36 7.11 -4.82 -6.41
C SER A 36 7.40 -6.09 -7.18
N SER A 37 8.29 -5.99 -8.16
CA SER A 37 8.81 -7.14 -8.89
C SER A 37 10.33 -7.06 -8.96
N ALA A 38 10.97 -8.16 -9.35
CA ALA A 38 12.41 -8.20 -9.54
C ALA A 38 12.84 -7.27 -10.69
N PHE A 39 14.03 -6.71 -10.60
CA PHE A 39 14.62 -5.87 -11.64
C PHE A 39 13.78 -4.66 -12.02
N CYS A 40 13.13 -4.08 -11.03
CA CYS A 40 12.22 -2.96 -11.23
C CYS A 40 12.85 -1.69 -10.64
N ALA A 41 13.43 -0.84 -11.46
CA ALA A 41 14.04 0.40 -11.00
C ALA A 41 13.02 1.35 -10.34
N PRO A 42 11.81 1.55 -10.92
CA PRO A 42 10.80 2.36 -10.25
C PRO A 42 10.36 1.78 -8.89
N CYS A 43 10.43 0.46 -8.73
CA CYS A 43 10.12 -0.17 -7.44
C CYS A 43 11.15 0.23 -6.38
N ARG A 44 12.42 0.28 -6.76
CA ARG A 44 13.48 0.71 -5.84
C ARG A 44 13.31 2.18 -5.45
N ALA A 45 12.98 3.03 -6.41
CA ALA A 45 12.71 4.44 -6.15
C ALA A 45 11.51 4.60 -5.21
N THR A 46 10.45 3.85 -5.44
CA THR A 46 9.26 3.87 -4.58
C THR A 46 9.59 3.42 -3.17
N ARG A 47 10.38 2.35 -3.03
CA ARG A 47 10.80 1.86 -1.71
C ARG A 47 11.49 2.96 -0.92
N ARG A 48 12.37 3.72 -1.56
CA ARG A 48 13.09 4.81 -0.90
C ARG A 48 12.14 5.93 -0.47
N ILE A 49 11.22 6.31 -1.36
CA ILE A 49 10.23 7.34 -1.06
C ILE A 49 9.37 6.94 0.14
N LEU A 50 8.86 5.71 0.14
CA LEU A 50 7.99 5.24 1.21
C LEU A 50 8.74 5.08 2.53
N ALA A 51 9.99 4.63 2.48
CA ALA A 51 10.81 4.53 3.68
C ALA A 51 11.07 5.90 4.29
N ASP A 52 11.34 6.89 3.49
CA ASP A 52 11.55 8.27 3.96
C ASP A 52 10.28 8.81 4.61
N VAL A 53 9.13 8.56 3.99
CA VAL A 53 7.84 9.01 4.54
C VAL A 53 7.56 8.35 5.88
N THR A 54 7.75 7.03 5.99
CA THR A 54 7.47 6.32 7.25
C THR A 54 8.42 6.74 8.37
N SER A 55 9.63 7.15 8.02
CA SER A 55 10.58 7.69 9.01
C SER A 55 10.09 9.00 9.61
N ALA A 56 9.29 9.75 8.86
CA ALA A 56 8.83 11.08 9.26
C ALA A 56 7.44 11.08 9.89
N VAL A 57 6.63 10.02 9.68
CA VAL A 57 5.24 9.97 10.14
C VAL A 57 5.05 8.81 11.11
N PRO A 58 4.94 9.07 12.42
CA PRO A 58 4.76 8.01 13.41
C PRO A 58 3.48 7.20 13.17
N GLY A 59 3.54 5.91 13.44
CA GLY A 59 2.38 5.02 13.31
C GLY A 59 2.10 4.53 11.90
N VAL A 60 2.93 4.91 10.94
CA VAL A 60 2.81 4.46 9.55
C VAL A 60 3.91 3.47 9.24
N THR A 61 3.55 2.32 8.69
CA THR A 61 4.48 1.26 8.35
C THR A 61 4.49 1.03 6.84
N HIS A 62 5.66 0.74 6.31
CA HIS A 62 5.84 0.35 4.91
C HIS A 62 5.93 -1.17 4.83
N VAL A 63 5.06 -1.78 4.05
CA VAL A 63 5.07 -3.23 3.81
C VAL A 63 5.27 -3.44 2.32
N GLU A 64 6.31 -4.18 1.96
CA GLU A 64 6.61 -4.49 0.56
C GLU A 64 6.31 -5.95 0.28
N VAL A 65 5.57 -6.20 -0.80
CA VAL A 65 5.16 -7.54 -1.22
C VAL A 65 5.69 -7.80 -2.62
N ASP A 66 6.35 -8.94 -2.80
CA ASP A 66 6.77 -9.41 -4.12
C ASP A 66 5.54 -9.91 -4.86
N ALA A 67 5.15 -9.19 -5.92
CA ALA A 67 3.95 -9.51 -6.69
C ALA A 67 4.05 -10.88 -7.36
N GLU A 68 5.25 -11.29 -7.73
CA GLU A 68 5.45 -12.57 -8.42
C GLU A 68 5.27 -13.78 -7.49
N GLU A 69 5.48 -13.58 -6.20
CA GLU A 69 5.33 -14.63 -5.19
C GLU A 69 3.96 -14.64 -4.51
N HIS A 70 3.11 -13.65 -4.81
CA HIS A 70 1.81 -13.49 -4.16
C HIS A 70 0.72 -13.18 -5.18
N LEU A 71 0.61 -14.04 -6.20
CA LEU A 71 -0.31 -13.82 -7.30
C LEU A 71 -1.78 -13.79 -6.87
N ASP A 72 -2.14 -14.59 -5.86
CA ASP A 72 -3.52 -14.58 -5.35
C ASP A 72 -3.88 -13.22 -4.77
N LEU A 73 -2.98 -12.64 -3.99
CA LEU A 73 -3.19 -11.33 -3.40
C LEU A 73 -3.26 -10.24 -4.48
N VAL A 74 -2.34 -10.31 -5.44
CA VAL A 74 -2.31 -9.38 -6.57
C VAL A 74 -3.63 -9.39 -7.32
N ARG A 75 -4.15 -10.58 -7.63
CA ARG A 75 -5.42 -10.73 -8.35
C ARG A 75 -6.60 -10.24 -7.52
N ARG A 76 -6.62 -10.59 -6.24
CA ARG A 76 -7.70 -10.20 -5.34
C ARG A 76 -7.79 -8.69 -5.20
N LEU A 77 -6.66 -8.01 -5.17
CA LEU A 77 -6.62 -6.55 -5.03
C LEU A 77 -6.62 -5.82 -6.37
N GLY A 78 -6.61 -6.55 -7.49
CA GLY A 78 -6.64 -5.94 -8.82
C GLY A 78 -5.40 -5.12 -9.13
N VAL A 79 -4.25 -5.55 -8.65
CA VAL A 79 -2.97 -4.90 -8.98
C VAL A 79 -2.56 -5.36 -10.37
N LEU A 80 -2.37 -4.40 -11.28
CA LEU A 80 -2.12 -4.70 -12.69
C LEU A 80 -0.66 -4.50 -13.11
N ARG A 81 0.12 -3.82 -12.28
CA ARG A 81 1.53 -3.57 -12.59
C ARG A 81 2.31 -3.21 -11.34
N THR A 82 3.64 -3.21 -11.46
CA THR A 82 4.54 -2.80 -10.38
C THR A 82 5.39 -1.60 -10.82
N PRO A 83 5.69 -0.67 -9.91
CA PRO A 83 5.19 -0.67 -8.54
C PRO A 83 3.72 -0.20 -8.48
N THR A 84 3.00 -0.71 -7.51
CA THR A 84 1.70 -0.17 -7.12
C THR A 84 1.72 0.00 -5.61
N THR A 85 1.28 1.16 -5.14
CA THR A 85 1.25 1.47 -3.72
C THR A 85 -0.19 1.68 -3.28
N LEU A 86 -0.63 0.91 -2.28
CA LEU A 86 -1.94 1.08 -1.66
C LEU A 86 -1.73 1.79 -0.32
N VAL A 87 -2.54 2.81 -0.06
CA VAL A 87 -2.57 3.45 1.26
C VAL A 87 -3.72 2.81 2.03
N LEU A 88 -3.39 2.17 3.14
CA LEU A 88 -4.37 1.49 4.00
C LEU A 88 -4.57 2.30 5.27
N ASP A 89 -5.82 2.33 5.76
CA ASP A 89 -6.12 2.95 7.05
C ASP A 89 -5.72 2.02 8.21
N ALA A 90 -6.02 2.43 9.44
CA ALA A 90 -5.67 1.66 10.63
C ALA A 90 -6.30 0.26 10.63
N ALA A 91 -7.45 0.10 10.01
CA ALA A 91 -8.14 -1.19 9.90
C ALA A 91 -7.62 -2.04 8.74
N GLY A 92 -6.70 -1.51 7.94
CA GLY A 92 -6.16 -2.22 6.78
C GLY A 92 -7.02 -2.12 5.53
N ARG A 93 -7.97 -1.18 5.49
CA ARG A 93 -8.81 -0.97 4.30
C ARG A 93 -8.09 -0.05 3.33
N GLU A 94 -8.20 -0.36 2.05
CA GLU A 94 -7.62 0.48 1.02
C GLU A 94 -8.39 1.79 0.90
N VAL A 95 -7.67 2.91 1.03
CA VAL A 95 -8.25 4.25 0.92
C VAL A 95 -7.95 4.85 -0.45
N THR A 96 -6.73 4.67 -0.93
CA THR A 96 -6.30 5.17 -2.24
C THR A 96 -5.12 4.34 -2.72
N ARG A 97 -4.80 4.47 -4.01
CA ARG A 97 -3.63 3.78 -4.58
C ARG A 97 -2.97 4.61 -5.67
N ALA A 98 -1.70 4.33 -5.91
CA ALA A 98 -0.93 4.90 -7.01
C ALA A 98 -0.32 3.78 -7.82
N SER A 99 -0.47 3.82 -9.13
CA SER A 99 0.24 2.96 -10.06
C SER A 99 1.50 3.70 -10.52
N GLY A 100 2.63 3.01 -10.54
CA GLY A 100 3.91 3.64 -10.80
C GLY A 100 4.47 4.32 -9.55
N ALA A 101 5.66 4.90 -9.67
CA ALA A 101 6.31 5.56 -8.54
C ALA A 101 5.54 6.82 -8.14
N PRO A 102 5.08 6.93 -6.90
CA PRO A 102 4.40 8.15 -6.45
C PRO A 102 5.41 9.24 -6.13
N ARG A 103 4.93 10.47 -6.05
CA ARG A 103 5.74 11.57 -5.52
C ARG A 103 5.54 11.64 -4.01
N THR A 104 6.57 12.08 -3.30
CA THR A 104 6.51 12.23 -1.85
C THR A 104 5.31 13.05 -1.41
N ALA A 105 5.04 14.18 -2.08
CA ALA A 105 3.91 15.05 -1.75
C ALA A 105 2.56 14.33 -1.89
N GLN A 106 2.41 13.46 -2.87
CA GLN A 106 1.19 12.68 -3.05
C GLN A 106 0.98 11.71 -1.89
N VAL A 107 2.05 11.05 -1.46
CA VAL A 107 1.98 10.09 -0.35
C VAL A 107 1.62 10.81 0.94
N LEU A 108 2.26 11.94 1.21
CA LEU A 108 1.97 12.72 2.42
C LEU A 108 0.54 13.23 2.45
N ALA A 109 0.03 13.70 1.30
CA ALA A 109 -1.36 14.16 1.22
C ALA A 109 -2.36 13.02 1.45
N ALA A 110 -2.08 11.83 0.91
CA ALA A 110 -2.91 10.68 1.14
C ALA A 110 -2.92 10.25 2.61
N LEU A 111 -1.76 10.31 3.27
CA LEU A 111 -1.66 9.96 4.68
C LEU A 111 -2.39 10.96 5.57
N ASP A 112 -2.35 12.24 5.25
CA ASP A 112 -3.09 13.26 5.99
C ASP A 112 -4.58 12.91 6.10
N ALA A 113 -5.16 12.41 5.03
CA ALA A 113 -6.57 12.04 5.01
C ALA A 113 -6.88 10.82 5.88
N VAL A 114 -5.88 10.01 6.19
CA VAL A 114 -6.05 8.73 6.89
C VAL A 114 -5.67 8.83 8.38
N VAL A 115 -4.63 9.61 8.69
CA VAL A 115 -4.08 9.65 10.05
C VAL A 115 -4.54 10.86 10.86
N ALA A 116 -5.24 11.77 10.23
CA ALA A 116 -5.72 13.00 10.88
C ALA A 116 -6.77 12.74 11.96
#